data_c18cc49a99652bed918240113f3feaf9
#
_entry.id   c18cc49a99652bed918240113f3feaf9
#
_cell.length_a   1.000
_cell.length_b   1.000
_cell.length_c   1.000
_cell.angle_alpha   90.00
_cell.angle_beta   90.00
_cell.angle_gamma   90.00
#
_symmetry.space_group_name_H-M   'P 1'
#
loop_
_entity.id
_entity.type
_entity.pdbx_description
1 polymer ?
#
loop_
_entity_poly.entity_id
_entity_poly.type
_entity_poly.pdbx_seq_one_letter_code
_entity_poly.pdbx_strand_id
1 'polypeptide(L)'
;MIVSWMTTNQCNLKCVHCYQDAKERQERELSTQEAMKMIDEIAKAGFKIMIFSGGEPLLRPDIFDLVAHAASRGLRPVFGSNGTLITDEVARRLKECGTAAMGISVDSLDPKKHDKFRGLKNAYDLTMAGIEACKRAGLPFQLHTTVVDWNRDEVCAITDFAQRIGAIAHYIFFLIPVGRGVYIQETSQIGRA
;
A
#
# COMPACT_ATOMS: atom_id res chain seq x y z
N MET A 1 2.14 -3.21 19.59
CA MET A 1 1.79 -4.27 18.62
C MET A 1 1.24 -3.61 17.36
N ILE A 2 1.36 -4.29 16.20
CA ILE A 2 0.90 -3.85 14.88
C ILE A 2 -0.12 -4.85 14.38
N VAL A 3 -1.19 -4.39 13.75
CA VAL A 3 -2.16 -5.21 13.03
C VAL A 3 -2.27 -4.72 11.59
N SER A 4 -2.35 -5.62 10.63
CA SER A 4 -2.64 -5.32 9.23
C SER A 4 -3.99 -5.91 8.86
N TRP A 5 -4.83 -5.08 8.26
CA TRP A 5 -6.16 -5.46 7.82
C TRP A 5 -6.29 -5.28 6.31
N MET A 6 -6.74 -6.34 5.66
CA MET A 6 -7.13 -6.34 4.25
C MET A 6 -8.54 -5.78 4.14
N THR A 7 -8.65 -4.48 3.87
CA THR A 7 -9.91 -3.73 3.94
C THR A 7 -10.89 -4.10 2.82
N THR A 8 -10.35 -4.46 1.67
CA THR A 8 -11.10 -4.90 0.48
C THR A 8 -10.24 -5.77 -0.41
N ASN A 9 -10.84 -6.66 -1.19
CA ASN A 9 -10.17 -7.40 -2.26
C ASN A 9 -10.19 -6.64 -3.60
N GLN A 10 -10.95 -5.54 -3.68
CA GLN A 10 -11.02 -4.73 -4.89
C GLN A 10 -9.68 -4.02 -5.14
N CYS A 11 -9.21 -4.06 -6.39
CA CYS A 11 -7.99 -3.37 -6.81
C CYS A 11 -8.11 -2.88 -8.24
N ASN A 12 -7.59 -1.69 -8.50
CA ASN A 12 -7.49 -1.11 -9.84
C ASN A 12 -6.26 -1.59 -10.61
N LEU A 13 -5.35 -2.37 -9.98
CA LEU A 13 -4.17 -2.94 -10.60
C LEU A 13 -4.25 -4.47 -10.72
N LYS A 14 -3.45 -5.02 -11.65
CA LYS A 14 -3.29 -6.46 -11.87
C LYS A 14 -1.83 -6.89 -11.71
N CYS A 15 -1.21 -6.50 -10.59
CA CYS A 15 0.20 -6.80 -10.31
C CYS A 15 0.49 -8.29 -10.45
N VAL A 16 1.56 -8.63 -11.17
CA VAL A 16 1.94 -10.03 -11.42
C VAL A 16 2.41 -10.78 -10.16
N HIS A 17 2.86 -10.05 -9.14
CA HIS A 17 3.35 -10.56 -7.86
C HIS A 17 2.29 -10.51 -6.73
N CYS A 18 1.03 -10.17 -7.03
CA CYS A 18 0.04 -9.95 -5.99
C CYS A 18 -0.23 -11.22 -5.18
N TYR A 19 0.10 -11.19 -3.89
CA TYR A 19 -0.05 -12.31 -2.98
C TYR A 19 -1.52 -12.62 -2.61
N GLN A 20 -2.43 -11.65 -2.81
CA GLN A 20 -3.87 -11.80 -2.54
C GLN A 20 -4.69 -12.18 -3.77
N ASP A 21 -4.10 -12.13 -4.96
CA ASP A 21 -4.87 -12.22 -6.21
C ASP A 21 -6.06 -11.23 -6.25
N ALA A 22 -5.81 -10.02 -5.79
CA ALA A 22 -6.82 -8.97 -5.69
C ALA A 22 -7.42 -8.62 -7.06
N LYS A 23 -8.77 -8.52 -7.13
CA LYS A 23 -9.54 -8.28 -8.36
C LYS A 23 -10.76 -7.41 -8.06
N GLU A 24 -11.85 -8.05 -7.63
CA GLU A 24 -13.14 -7.46 -7.37
C GLU A 24 -13.47 -7.54 -5.87
N ARG A 25 -14.41 -6.71 -5.46
CA ARG A 25 -14.91 -6.73 -4.10
C ARG A 25 -15.55 -8.10 -3.79
N GLN A 26 -15.26 -8.65 -2.60
CA GLN A 26 -15.87 -9.90 -2.16
C GLN A 26 -17.14 -9.64 -1.36
N GLU A 27 -18.12 -10.53 -1.49
CA GLU A 27 -19.40 -10.43 -0.75
C GLU A 27 -19.23 -10.47 0.78
N ARG A 28 -18.14 -11.07 1.27
CA ARG A 28 -17.85 -11.26 2.71
C ARG A 28 -16.97 -10.18 3.32
N GLU A 29 -16.79 -9.05 2.67
CA GLU A 29 -16.08 -7.93 3.29
C GLU A 29 -16.93 -7.36 4.43
N LEU A 30 -16.27 -7.00 5.54
CA LEU A 30 -16.94 -6.39 6.69
C LEU A 30 -17.71 -5.14 6.27
N SER A 31 -18.94 -5.00 6.74
CA SER A 31 -19.67 -3.74 6.67
C SER A 31 -18.96 -2.66 7.49
N THR A 32 -19.32 -1.39 7.28
CA THR A 32 -18.76 -0.27 8.05
C THR A 32 -18.91 -0.48 9.56
N GLN A 33 -20.08 -0.93 10.00
CA GLN A 33 -20.35 -1.15 11.45
C GLN A 33 -19.52 -2.29 12.03
N GLU A 34 -19.38 -3.41 11.31
CA GLU A 34 -18.55 -4.54 11.74
C GLU A 34 -17.08 -4.16 11.79
N ALA A 35 -16.61 -3.39 10.78
CA ALA A 35 -15.26 -2.87 10.73
C ALA A 35 -14.96 -1.93 11.90
N MET A 36 -15.88 -1.02 12.25
CA MET A 36 -15.74 -0.13 13.41
C MET A 36 -15.68 -0.92 14.72
N LYS A 37 -16.50 -1.95 14.89
CA LYS A 37 -16.43 -2.83 16.07
C LYS A 37 -15.10 -3.56 16.16
N MET A 38 -14.61 -4.09 15.04
CA MET A 38 -13.29 -4.73 14.96
C MET A 38 -12.18 -3.75 15.37
N ILE A 39 -12.21 -2.52 14.87
CA ILE A 39 -11.25 -1.45 15.24
C ILE A 39 -11.30 -1.18 16.75
N ASP A 40 -12.49 -1.12 17.34
CA ASP A 40 -12.66 -0.93 18.80
C ASP A 40 -11.98 -2.06 19.59
N GLU A 41 -12.17 -3.32 19.17
CA GLU A 41 -11.57 -4.47 19.86
C GLU A 41 -10.03 -4.50 19.67
N ILE A 42 -9.52 -4.12 18.50
CA ILE A 42 -8.08 -3.96 18.23
C ILE A 42 -7.47 -2.91 19.17
N ALA A 43 -8.13 -1.77 19.34
CA ALA A 43 -7.67 -0.70 20.21
C ALA A 43 -7.68 -1.14 21.69
N LYS A 44 -8.76 -1.80 22.15
CA LYS A 44 -8.88 -2.39 23.50
C LYS A 44 -7.80 -3.43 23.79
N ALA A 45 -7.44 -4.24 22.79
CA ALA A 45 -6.36 -5.22 22.89
C ALA A 45 -4.96 -4.60 22.99
N GLY A 46 -4.84 -3.26 22.94
CA GLY A 46 -3.58 -2.54 23.15
C GLY A 46 -2.69 -2.43 21.91
N PHE A 47 -3.21 -2.72 20.71
CA PHE A 47 -2.50 -2.42 19.47
C PHE A 47 -2.27 -0.91 19.34
N LYS A 48 -1.19 -0.52 18.64
CA LYS A 48 -0.81 0.89 18.47
C LYS A 48 -0.82 1.34 17.03
N ILE A 49 -0.55 0.44 16.11
CA ILE A 49 -0.49 0.72 14.68
C ILE A 49 -1.48 -0.20 13.97
N MET A 50 -2.30 0.39 13.13
CA MET A 50 -3.22 -0.33 12.25
C MET A 50 -2.90 -0.01 10.80
N ILE A 51 -2.55 -1.05 10.03
CA ILE A 51 -2.25 -0.93 8.60
C ILE A 51 -3.51 -1.24 7.82
N PHE A 52 -4.00 -0.26 7.09
CA PHE A 52 -5.09 -0.38 6.12
C PHE A 52 -4.48 -0.78 4.78
N SER A 53 -4.70 -2.01 4.36
CA SER A 53 -4.18 -2.60 3.13
C SER A 53 -5.31 -3.35 2.41
N GLY A 54 -4.95 -4.24 1.49
CA GLY A 54 -5.93 -5.06 0.77
C GLY A 54 -5.54 -5.20 -0.69
N GLY A 55 -6.53 -5.15 -1.57
CA GLY A 55 -6.31 -4.86 -2.97
C GLY A 55 -5.79 -3.42 -3.08
N GLU A 56 -6.70 -2.46 -3.18
CA GLU A 56 -6.39 -1.05 -3.01
C GLU A 56 -7.37 -0.44 -1.99
N PRO A 57 -6.89 -0.06 -0.79
CA PRO A 57 -7.78 0.41 0.28
C PRO A 57 -8.56 1.68 -0.08
N LEU A 58 -8.04 2.52 -0.97
CA LEU A 58 -8.71 3.75 -1.42
C LEU A 58 -9.94 3.49 -2.30
N LEU A 59 -10.17 2.24 -2.73
CA LEU A 59 -11.40 1.84 -3.42
C LEU A 59 -12.53 1.48 -2.45
N ARG A 60 -12.24 1.34 -1.17
CA ARG A 60 -13.27 1.08 -0.18
C ARG A 60 -14.03 2.38 0.14
N PRO A 61 -15.38 2.43 -0.05
CA PRO A 61 -16.16 3.68 0.00
C PRO A 61 -16.10 4.40 1.36
N ASP A 62 -16.06 3.64 2.46
CA ASP A 62 -16.07 4.12 3.83
C ASP A 62 -14.68 4.26 4.45
N ILE A 63 -13.62 4.21 3.64
CA ILE A 63 -12.24 4.15 4.14
C ILE A 63 -11.87 5.34 5.03
N PHE A 64 -12.31 6.54 4.68
CA PHE A 64 -12.01 7.75 5.46
C PHE A 64 -12.68 7.72 6.84
N ASP A 65 -13.91 7.22 6.93
CA ASP A 65 -14.64 7.09 8.19
C ASP A 65 -13.96 6.05 9.10
N LEU A 66 -13.51 4.94 8.53
CA LEU A 66 -12.80 3.88 9.25
C LEU A 66 -11.45 4.36 9.79
N VAL A 67 -10.73 5.15 8.99
CA VAL A 67 -9.44 5.74 9.40
C VAL A 67 -9.65 6.76 10.53
N ALA A 68 -10.63 7.65 10.39
CA ALA A 68 -10.97 8.62 11.43
C ALA A 68 -11.40 7.91 12.73
N HIS A 69 -12.18 6.82 12.61
CA HIS A 69 -12.56 6.01 13.76
C HIS A 69 -11.34 5.38 14.44
N ALA A 70 -10.44 4.77 13.67
CA ALA A 70 -9.21 4.20 14.23
C ALA A 70 -8.34 5.24 14.94
N ALA A 71 -8.16 6.42 14.33
CA ALA A 71 -7.43 7.53 14.94
C ALA A 71 -8.09 8.00 16.25
N SER A 72 -9.42 8.10 16.29
CA SER A 72 -10.18 8.48 17.50
C SER A 72 -10.04 7.48 18.65
N ARG A 73 -9.72 6.21 18.34
CA ARG A 73 -9.45 5.14 19.33
C ARG A 73 -7.96 5.08 19.76
N GLY A 74 -7.15 6.05 19.35
CA GLY A 74 -5.74 6.12 19.72
C GLY A 74 -4.82 5.18 18.92
N LEU A 75 -5.31 4.57 17.86
CA LEU A 75 -4.49 3.85 16.89
C LEU A 75 -3.77 4.86 15.98
N ARG A 76 -2.64 4.44 15.41
CA ARG A 76 -1.94 5.15 14.34
C ARG A 76 -2.28 4.48 13.00
N PRO A 77 -3.19 5.05 12.20
CA PRO A 77 -3.52 4.49 10.89
C PRO A 77 -2.36 4.67 9.92
N VAL A 78 -1.97 3.60 9.25
CA VAL A 78 -0.96 3.59 8.18
C VAL A 78 -1.56 2.88 6.97
N PHE A 79 -1.22 3.29 5.77
CA PHE A 79 -1.72 2.64 4.55
C PHE A 79 -0.65 1.80 3.87
N GLY A 80 -1.10 0.74 3.18
CA GLY A 80 -0.37 0.09 2.11
C GLY A 80 -1.17 0.26 0.82
N SER A 81 -0.70 1.14 -0.06
CA SER A 81 -1.39 1.55 -1.30
C SER A 81 -0.48 1.43 -2.51
N ASN A 82 -1.06 1.23 -3.68
CA ASN A 82 -0.34 1.33 -4.94
C ASN A 82 -0.05 2.79 -5.36
N GLY A 83 -0.66 3.76 -4.68
CA GLY A 83 -0.42 5.18 -4.88
C GLY A 83 -1.17 5.83 -6.04
N THR A 84 -1.73 5.05 -6.98
CA THR A 84 -2.29 5.57 -8.24
C THR A 84 -3.59 6.34 -8.09
N LEU A 85 -4.26 6.23 -6.94
CA LEU A 85 -5.52 6.90 -6.64
C LEU A 85 -5.36 8.10 -5.69
N ILE A 86 -4.12 8.44 -5.31
CA ILE A 86 -3.86 9.54 -4.39
C ILE A 86 -3.85 10.85 -5.18
N THR A 87 -4.97 11.58 -5.15
CA THR A 87 -5.07 12.96 -5.62
C THR A 87 -4.77 13.94 -4.47
N ASP A 88 -4.64 15.24 -4.77
CA ASP A 88 -4.49 16.27 -3.73
C ASP A 88 -5.63 16.25 -2.71
N GLU A 89 -6.86 16.06 -3.19
CA GLU A 89 -8.04 15.95 -2.34
C GLU A 89 -7.96 14.69 -1.45
N VAL A 90 -7.60 13.54 -2.02
CA VAL A 90 -7.44 12.29 -1.26
C VAL A 90 -6.34 12.42 -0.20
N ALA A 91 -5.18 12.97 -0.56
CA ALA A 91 -4.07 13.16 0.38
C ALA A 91 -4.45 14.11 1.54
N ARG A 92 -5.15 15.21 1.24
CA ARG A 92 -5.65 16.16 2.24
C ARG A 92 -6.63 15.46 3.19
N ARG A 93 -7.64 14.76 2.68
CA ARG A 93 -8.64 14.03 3.48
C ARG A 93 -8.00 12.95 4.35
N LEU A 94 -7.05 12.18 3.81
CA LEU A 94 -6.32 11.18 4.60
C LEU A 94 -5.57 11.82 5.77
N LYS A 95 -4.92 12.96 5.54
CA LYS A 95 -4.27 13.72 6.61
C LYS A 95 -5.27 14.17 7.68
N GLU A 96 -6.38 14.76 7.28
CA GLU A 96 -7.45 15.24 8.17
C GLU A 96 -8.09 14.10 8.99
N CYS A 97 -8.23 12.92 8.41
CA CYS A 97 -8.72 11.72 9.12
C CYS A 97 -7.70 11.12 10.10
N GLY A 98 -6.48 11.66 10.20
CA GLY A 98 -5.47 11.20 11.15
C GLY A 98 -4.56 10.08 10.63
N THR A 99 -4.44 9.91 9.31
CA THR A 99 -3.45 8.99 8.72
C THR A 99 -2.04 9.40 9.12
N ALA A 100 -1.31 8.46 9.70
CA ALA A 100 0.05 8.71 10.20
C ALA A 100 1.11 8.63 9.09
N ALA A 101 0.94 7.72 8.14
CA ALA A 101 1.81 7.58 6.98
C ALA A 101 1.16 6.76 5.85
N MET A 102 1.60 7.01 4.62
CA MET A 102 1.26 6.22 3.43
C MET A 102 2.44 5.32 3.04
N GLY A 103 2.24 4.01 2.99
CA GLY A 103 3.15 3.09 2.32
C GLY A 103 2.79 3.03 0.84
N ILE A 104 3.67 3.53 -0.02
CA ILE A 104 3.43 3.64 -1.45
C ILE A 104 4.38 2.71 -2.20
N SER A 105 3.82 1.94 -3.11
CA SER A 105 4.57 0.90 -3.83
C SER A 105 5.35 1.44 -5.01
N VAL A 106 6.69 1.27 -5.00
CA VAL A 106 7.59 1.61 -6.11
C VAL A 106 8.59 0.47 -6.30
N ASP A 107 8.52 -0.28 -7.41
CA ASP A 107 9.37 -1.46 -7.64
C ASP A 107 10.50 -1.24 -8.65
N SER A 108 10.47 -0.13 -9.39
CA SER A 108 11.52 0.29 -10.31
C SER A 108 11.43 1.78 -10.54
N LEU A 109 12.57 2.41 -10.88
CA LEU A 109 12.63 3.79 -11.35
C LEU A 109 12.46 3.88 -12.87
N ASP A 110 12.42 2.76 -13.57
CA ASP A 110 12.02 2.68 -14.98
C ASP A 110 10.50 2.54 -15.07
N PRO A 111 9.78 3.54 -15.64
CA PRO A 111 8.33 3.51 -15.75
C PRO A 111 7.80 2.26 -16.46
N LYS A 112 8.48 1.78 -17.50
CA LYS A 112 8.03 0.61 -18.27
C LYS A 112 8.12 -0.68 -17.46
N LYS A 113 9.19 -0.83 -16.67
CA LYS A 113 9.36 -1.99 -15.79
C LYS A 113 8.32 -1.97 -14.66
N HIS A 114 8.14 -0.82 -14.03
CA HIS A 114 7.14 -0.64 -12.97
C HIS A 114 5.74 -0.94 -13.49
N ASP A 115 5.32 -0.33 -14.58
CA ASP A 115 4.00 -0.53 -15.21
C ASP A 115 3.73 -1.98 -15.54
N LYS A 116 4.72 -2.66 -16.15
CA LYS A 116 4.62 -4.08 -16.48
C LYS A 116 4.43 -4.95 -15.23
N PHE A 117 5.17 -4.66 -14.15
CA PHE A 117 5.10 -5.42 -12.91
C PHE A 117 3.80 -5.17 -12.15
N ARG A 118 3.28 -3.93 -12.22
CA ARG A 118 2.00 -3.52 -11.61
C ARG A 118 0.78 -3.83 -12.48
N GLY A 119 0.98 -4.18 -13.76
CA GLY A 119 -0.10 -4.59 -14.67
C GLY A 119 -1.05 -3.45 -15.05
N LEU A 120 -0.57 -2.21 -15.06
CA LEU A 120 -1.30 -1.02 -15.49
C LEU A 120 -0.34 -0.06 -16.23
N LYS A 121 -0.73 0.37 -17.42
CA LYS A 121 -0.01 1.41 -18.17
C LYS A 121 -0.10 2.75 -17.43
N ASN A 122 1.02 3.48 -17.36
CA ASN A 122 1.17 4.74 -16.63
C ASN A 122 1.00 4.61 -15.09
N ALA A 123 1.09 3.40 -14.53
CA ALA A 123 1.07 3.21 -13.07
C ALA A 123 2.17 4.02 -12.38
N TYR A 124 3.37 4.05 -12.96
CA TYR A 124 4.50 4.82 -12.43
C TYR A 124 4.16 6.31 -12.31
N ASP A 125 3.70 6.93 -13.39
CA ASP A 125 3.40 8.36 -13.39
C ASP A 125 2.28 8.70 -12.41
N LEU A 126 1.24 7.87 -12.34
CA LEU A 126 0.16 8.02 -11.36
C LEU A 126 0.66 7.88 -9.93
N THR A 127 1.54 6.92 -9.67
CA THR A 127 2.16 6.73 -8.34
C THR A 127 3.03 7.92 -7.96
N MET A 128 3.84 8.44 -8.89
CA MET A 128 4.64 9.64 -8.65
C MET A 128 3.76 10.87 -8.37
N ALA A 129 2.67 11.05 -9.12
CA ALA A 129 1.68 12.09 -8.85
C ALA A 129 1.08 11.96 -7.44
N GLY A 130 0.78 10.74 -6.99
CA GLY A 130 0.30 10.45 -5.64
C GLY A 130 1.32 10.80 -4.55
N ILE A 131 2.60 10.51 -4.78
CA ILE A 131 3.69 10.90 -3.87
C ILE A 131 3.75 12.44 -3.75
N GLU A 132 3.71 13.15 -4.86
CA GLU A 132 3.72 14.61 -4.85
C GLU A 132 2.47 15.21 -4.16
N ALA A 133 1.30 14.57 -4.30
CA ALA A 133 0.09 14.96 -3.56
C ALA A 133 0.28 14.78 -2.05
N CYS A 134 0.88 13.67 -1.60
CA CYS A 134 1.23 13.48 -0.19
C CYS A 134 2.17 14.58 0.33
N LYS A 135 3.19 14.94 -0.45
CA LYS A 135 4.12 16.02 -0.10
C LYS A 135 3.40 17.36 0.06
N ARG A 136 2.56 17.74 -0.91
CA ARG A 136 1.79 18.99 -0.83
C ARG A 136 0.84 19.04 0.37
N ALA A 137 0.22 17.90 0.71
CA ALA A 137 -0.63 17.79 1.88
C ALA A 137 0.15 17.71 3.21
N GLY A 138 1.48 17.56 3.17
CA GLY A 138 2.30 17.27 4.35
C GLY A 138 1.92 15.93 5.01
N LEU A 139 1.43 14.97 4.22
CA LEU A 139 1.15 13.61 4.65
C LEU A 139 2.43 12.76 4.54
N PRO A 140 2.98 12.25 5.66
CA PRO A 140 4.19 11.44 5.61
C PRO A 140 4.00 10.20 4.73
N PHE A 141 5.03 9.81 4.00
CA PHE A 141 5.00 8.61 3.18
C PHE A 141 6.32 7.83 3.27
N GLN A 142 6.23 6.57 2.93
CA GLN A 142 7.34 5.62 2.84
C GLN A 142 7.22 4.84 1.54
N LEU A 143 8.33 4.37 0.99
CA LEU A 143 8.32 3.53 -0.20
C LEU A 143 8.33 2.05 0.17
N HIS A 144 7.59 1.26 -0.59
CA HIS A 144 7.54 -0.18 -0.49
C HIS A 144 7.98 -0.80 -1.82
N THR A 145 9.03 -1.62 -1.81
CA THR A 145 9.53 -2.32 -3.00
C THR A 145 9.46 -3.81 -2.80
N THR A 146 8.80 -4.51 -3.71
CA THR A 146 8.89 -5.97 -3.78
C THR A 146 10.09 -6.33 -4.66
N VAL A 147 11.12 -6.90 -4.03
CA VAL A 147 12.37 -7.27 -4.69
C VAL A 147 12.23 -8.64 -5.31
N VAL A 148 12.58 -8.71 -6.58
CA VAL A 148 12.62 -9.89 -7.43
C VAL A 148 13.92 -9.88 -8.24
N ASP A 149 14.22 -10.95 -8.95
CA ASP A 149 15.51 -11.10 -9.66
C ASP A 149 15.85 -9.92 -10.58
N TRP A 150 14.88 -9.44 -11.36
CA TRP A 150 15.13 -8.39 -12.35
C TRP A 150 15.32 -6.97 -11.78
N ASN A 151 14.89 -6.69 -10.54
CA ASN A 151 15.02 -5.35 -9.92
C ASN A 151 15.96 -5.32 -8.71
N ARG A 152 16.58 -6.44 -8.34
CA ARG A 152 17.48 -6.52 -7.17
C ARG A 152 18.61 -5.49 -7.22
N ASP A 153 19.14 -5.22 -8.40
CA ASP A 153 20.24 -4.28 -8.60
C ASP A 153 19.75 -2.80 -8.58
N GLU A 154 18.44 -2.57 -8.62
CA GLU A 154 17.84 -1.23 -8.52
C GLU A 154 17.57 -0.80 -7.05
N VAL A 155 17.67 -1.71 -6.06
CA VAL A 155 17.29 -1.45 -4.67
C VAL A 155 18.02 -0.24 -4.07
N CYS A 156 19.35 -0.14 -4.28
CA CYS A 156 20.13 1.01 -3.80
C CYS A 156 19.66 2.31 -4.44
N ALA A 157 19.44 2.31 -5.76
CA ALA A 157 18.97 3.49 -6.49
C ALA A 157 17.56 3.93 -6.04
N ILE A 158 16.66 2.96 -5.74
CA ILE A 158 15.32 3.25 -5.19
C ILE A 158 15.45 3.81 -3.76
N THR A 159 16.37 3.32 -2.95
CA THR A 159 16.63 3.84 -1.59
C THR A 159 17.12 5.29 -1.64
N ASP A 160 18.09 5.58 -2.52
CA ASP A 160 18.58 6.95 -2.74
C ASP A 160 17.47 7.87 -3.26
N PHE A 161 16.63 7.36 -4.14
CA PHE A 161 15.46 8.08 -4.62
C PHE A 161 14.49 8.37 -3.48
N ALA A 162 14.15 7.37 -2.65
CA ALA A 162 13.28 7.54 -1.49
C ALA A 162 13.77 8.66 -0.56
N GLN A 163 15.08 8.68 -0.27
CA GLN A 163 15.69 9.74 0.53
C GLN A 163 15.56 11.12 -0.14
N ARG A 164 15.86 11.22 -1.44
CA ARG A 164 15.80 12.49 -2.18
C ARG A 164 14.39 13.10 -2.23
N ILE A 165 13.36 12.25 -2.32
CA ILE A 165 11.97 12.74 -2.37
C ILE A 165 11.35 12.99 -0.99
N GLY A 166 12.08 12.70 0.09
CA GLY A 166 11.64 12.93 1.46
C GLY A 166 10.77 11.82 2.05
N ALA A 167 10.89 10.59 1.56
CA ALA A 167 10.25 9.43 2.19
C ALA A 167 10.84 9.19 3.58
N ILE A 168 9.98 8.89 4.57
CA ILE A 168 10.41 8.63 5.96
C ILE A 168 11.07 7.26 6.14
N ALA A 169 10.85 6.33 5.20
CA ALA A 169 11.45 5.00 5.17
C ALA A 169 11.35 4.38 3.77
N HIS A 170 12.21 3.40 3.49
CA HIS A 170 12.09 2.48 2.38
C HIS A 170 12.01 1.05 2.91
N TYR A 171 10.89 0.38 2.70
CA TYR A 171 10.69 -1.01 3.09
C TYR A 171 10.89 -1.95 1.91
N ILE A 172 11.68 -2.98 2.14
CA ILE A 172 12.02 -3.99 1.16
C ILE A 172 11.28 -5.27 1.51
N PHE A 173 10.50 -5.78 0.59
CA PHE A 173 9.79 -7.04 0.69
C PHE A 173 10.35 -8.03 -0.34
N PHE A 174 10.43 -9.29 0.02
CA PHE A 174 10.76 -10.34 -0.94
C PHE A 174 9.50 -10.98 -1.48
N LEU A 175 9.59 -11.47 -2.73
CA LEU A 175 8.47 -12.18 -3.35
C LEU A 175 8.05 -13.38 -2.50
N ILE A 176 6.79 -13.41 -2.11
CA ILE A 176 6.16 -14.57 -1.51
C ILE A 176 5.38 -15.28 -2.62
N PRO A 177 5.69 -16.55 -2.96
CA PRO A 177 5.09 -17.28 -4.07
C PRO A 177 3.69 -17.83 -3.70
N VAL A 178 2.76 -16.88 -3.46
CA VAL A 178 1.33 -17.14 -3.23
C VAL A 178 0.51 -16.19 -4.10
N GLY A 179 -0.78 -16.48 -4.29
CA GLY A 179 -1.63 -15.73 -5.20
C GLY A 179 -1.04 -15.71 -6.62
N ARG A 180 -1.02 -14.55 -7.28
CA ARG A 180 -0.38 -14.42 -8.60
C ARG A 180 1.15 -14.57 -8.58
N GLY A 181 1.77 -14.38 -7.43
CA GLY A 181 3.22 -14.57 -7.26
C GLY A 181 3.70 -15.99 -7.58
N VAL A 182 2.82 -16.99 -7.49
CA VAL A 182 3.12 -18.39 -7.88
C VAL A 182 3.55 -18.48 -9.35
N TYR A 183 2.91 -17.73 -10.24
CA TYR A 183 3.15 -17.81 -11.68
C TYR A 183 4.49 -17.21 -12.12
N ILE A 184 5.10 -16.40 -11.28
CA ILE A 184 6.41 -15.78 -11.56
C ILE A 184 7.53 -16.33 -10.67
N GLN A 185 7.24 -17.31 -9.84
CA GLN A 185 8.20 -17.88 -8.89
C GLN A 185 9.49 -18.34 -9.57
N GLU A 186 9.37 -19.04 -10.69
CA GLU A 186 10.54 -19.61 -11.38
C GLU A 186 11.48 -18.60 -11.99
N THR A 187 10.95 -17.44 -12.39
CA THR A 187 11.70 -16.41 -13.12
C THR A 187 12.04 -15.19 -12.27
N SER A 188 11.50 -15.09 -11.04
CA SER A 188 11.55 -13.84 -10.29
C SER A 188 11.91 -14.00 -8.82
N GLN A 189 12.02 -15.23 -8.29
CA GLN A 189 12.35 -15.44 -6.88
C GLN A 189 13.86 -15.31 -6.66
N ILE A 190 14.27 -14.47 -5.71
CA ILE A 190 15.66 -14.35 -5.24
C ILE A 190 15.96 -15.47 -4.23
N GLY A 191 17.18 -16.01 -4.27
CA GLY A 191 17.68 -16.91 -3.22
C GLY A 191 17.21 -18.35 -3.36
N ARG A 192 17.09 -18.87 -4.58
CA ARG A 192 17.06 -20.32 -4.81
C ARG A 192 18.43 -20.90 -4.48
N ALA A 193 18.48 -21.68 -3.44
CA ALA A 193 19.59 -22.60 -3.18
C ALA A 193 19.42 -23.84 -4.06
#